data_4b401a837421f83d094f8620fd521f16
#
_entry.id   4b401a837421f83d094f8620fd521f16
#
_cell.length_a   1.000
_cell.length_b   1.000
_cell.length_c   1.000
_cell.angle_alpha   90.00
_cell.angle_beta   90.00
_cell.angle_gamma   90.00
#
_symmetry.space_group_name_H-M   'P 1'
#
loop_
_entity.id
_entity.type
_entity.pdbx_description
1 polymer ?
#
loop_
_entity_poly.entity_id
_entity_poly.type
_entity_poly.pdbx_seq_one_letter_code
_entity_poly.pdbx_strand_id
1 'polypeptide(L)' 'MDELKRCPECGGVATVIHMYDTYDRADFGWDAGCGRYRAGDGLHTKKMKVSGLSSKEKAIEAWNRRVNDD' A
#
# COMPACT_ATOMS: atom_id res chain seq x y z
N MET A 1 -7.12 5.94 -14.30
CA MET A 1 -6.81 6.94 -13.27
C MET A 1 -6.26 6.25 -12.06
N ASP A 2 -5.17 6.76 -11.59
CA ASP A 2 -4.38 6.05 -10.59
C ASP A 2 -4.76 6.49 -9.18
N GLU A 3 -6.04 6.43 -8.86
CA GLU A 3 -6.52 6.77 -7.54
C GLU A 3 -6.52 5.57 -6.63
N LEU A 4 -5.98 5.76 -5.43
CA LEU A 4 -6.03 4.75 -4.39
C LEU A 4 -7.37 4.80 -3.68
N LYS A 5 -8.02 3.66 -3.55
CA LYS A 5 -9.25 3.56 -2.78
C LYS A 5 -8.94 3.67 -1.29
N ARG A 6 -9.92 4.14 -0.54
CA ARG A 6 -9.74 4.25 0.91
C ARG A 6 -9.75 2.88 1.55
N CYS A 7 -9.11 2.80 2.70
CA CYS A 7 -9.06 1.55 3.46
C CYS A 7 -10.47 1.15 3.90
N PRO A 8 -10.91 -0.08 3.61
CA PRO A 8 -12.26 -0.51 4.02
C PRO A 8 -12.39 -0.76 5.52
N GLU A 9 -11.26 -0.93 6.22
CA GLU A 9 -11.29 -1.18 7.67
C GLU A 9 -11.51 0.11 8.47
N CYS A 10 -10.83 1.18 8.10
CA CYS A 10 -10.88 2.40 8.88
C CYS A 10 -11.33 3.62 8.07
N GLY A 11 -11.49 3.48 6.78
CA GLY A 11 -11.85 4.60 5.91
C GLY A 11 -10.74 5.62 5.72
N GLY A 12 -9.54 5.32 6.17
CA GLY A 12 -8.41 6.22 6.06
C GLY A 12 -7.84 6.29 4.65
N VAL A 13 -7.00 7.30 4.42
CA VAL A 13 -6.38 7.50 3.12
C VAL A 13 -5.26 6.48 2.92
N ALA A 14 -5.27 5.83 1.75
CA ALA A 14 -4.19 4.94 1.37
C ALA A 14 -3.04 5.75 0.75
N THR A 15 -1.83 5.20 0.85
CA THR A 15 -0.63 5.83 0.30
C THR A 15 0.18 4.81 -0.49
N VAL A 16 0.99 5.31 -1.41
CA VAL A 16 1.93 4.47 -2.15
C VAL A 16 3.34 4.98 -1.85
N ILE A 17 4.26 4.04 -1.64
CA ILE A 17 5.65 4.37 -1.29
C ILE A 17 6.57 3.52 -2.14
N HIS A 18 7.63 4.15 -2.64
CA HIS A 18 8.70 3.44 -3.34
C HIS A 18 9.76 3.02 -2.31
N MET A 19 9.91 1.72 -2.14
CA MET A 19 10.86 1.17 -1.18
C MET A 19 12.19 0.92 -1.87
N TYR A 20 13.19 1.70 -1.49
CA TYR A 20 14.52 1.55 -2.06
C TYR A 20 15.57 1.92 -1.03
N ASP A 21 16.78 1.41 -1.24
CA ASP A 21 17.92 1.71 -0.38
C ASP A 21 18.94 2.49 -1.21
N THR A 22 19.16 3.74 -0.82
CA THR A 22 20.11 4.60 -1.54
C THR A 22 21.56 4.22 -1.28
N TYR A 23 21.83 3.59 -0.15
CA TYR A 23 23.19 3.17 0.20
C TYR A 23 23.66 2.02 -0.67
N ASP A 24 22.85 0.98 -0.77
CA ASP A 24 23.18 -0.20 -1.57
C ASP A 24 22.61 -0.14 -2.97
N ARG A 25 21.87 0.92 -3.30
CA ARG A 25 21.17 1.06 -4.57
C ARG A 25 20.21 -0.10 -4.85
N ALA A 26 19.69 -0.70 -3.78
CA ALA A 26 18.74 -1.80 -3.90
C ALA A 26 17.33 -1.24 -4.07
N ASP A 27 16.59 -1.82 -4.99
CA ASP A 27 15.21 -1.44 -5.23
C ASP A 27 14.30 -2.56 -4.74
N PHE A 28 13.54 -2.29 -3.69
CA PHE A 28 12.63 -3.27 -3.10
C PHE A 28 11.22 -3.17 -3.66
N GLY A 29 11.02 -2.35 -4.68
CA GLY A 29 9.74 -2.23 -5.34
C GLY A 29 8.84 -1.18 -4.70
N TRP A 30 7.56 -1.30 -4.97
CA TRP A 30 6.57 -0.32 -4.54
C TRP A 30 5.58 -0.95 -3.59
N ASP A 31 5.15 -0.17 -2.60
CA ASP A 31 4.14 -0.56 -1.62
C ASP A 31 2.93 0.34 -1.77
N ALA A 32 1.77 -0.21 -1.47
CA ALA A 32 0.56 0.60 -1.32
C ALA A 32 -0.21 0.07 -0.11
N GLY A 33 -0.82 0.96 0.65
CA GLY A 33 -1.57 0.52 1.80
C GLY A 33 -2.14 1.65 2.61
N CYS A 34 -2.88 1.29 3.65
CA CYS A 34 -3.49 2.24 4.56
C CYS A 34 -2.42 2.94 5.41
N GLY A 35 -2.49 4.26 5.45
CA GLY A 35 -1.53 5.03 6.25
C GLY A 35 -1.61 4.72 7.74
N ARG A 36 -2.81 4.49 8.25
CA ARG A 36 -2.99 4.15 9.67
C ARG A 36 -2.41 2.77 9.98
N TYR A 37 -2.63 1.82 9.07
CA TYR A 37 -2.07 0.49 9.25
C TYR A 37 -0.54 0.56 9.31
N ARG A 38 0.06 1.37 8.44
CA ARG A 38 1.51 1.54 8.43
C ARG A 38 2.01 2.18 9.71
N ALA A 39 1.20 3.06 10.30
CA ALA A 39 1.56 3.72 11.56
C ALA A 39 1.38 2.81 12.78
N GLY A 40 0.77 1.64 12.60
CA GLY A 40 0.60 0.69 13.69
C GLY A 40 -0.48 1.06 14.67
N ASP A 41 -1.63 1.52 14.16
CA ASP A 41 -2.71 2.00 15.02
C ASP A 41 -3.42 0.88 15.80
N GLY A 42 -3.19 -0.38 15.43
CA GLY A 42 -3.76 -1.52 16.13
C GLY A 42 -5.25 -1.75 15.90
N LEU A 43 -5.87 -0.95 15.06
CA LEU A 43 -7.31 -1.08 14.78
C LEU A 43 -7.60 -2.06 13.65
N HIS A 44 -6.61 -2.39 12.86
CA HIS A 44 -6.80 -3.27 11.70
C HIS A 44 -6.70 -4.73 12.11
N THR A 45 -7.64 -5.53 11.62
CA THR A 45 -7.65 -6.98 11.84
C THR A 45 -7.03 -7.73 10.69
N LYS A 46 -6.89 -7.08 9.53
CA LYS A 46 -6.30 -7.67 8.34
C LYS A 46 -5.08 -6.88 7.91
N LYS A 47 -4.22 -7.53 7.13
CA LYS A 47 -3.07 -6.85 6.56
C LYS A 47 -3.55 -5.91 5.45
N MET A 48 -3.54 -4.63 5.72
CA MET A 48 -4.02 -3.62 4.79
C MET A 48 -2.86 -2.94 4.06
N LYS A 49 -2.06 -3.76 3.40
CA LYS A 49 -0.89 -3.32 2.66
C LYS A 49 -0.53 -4.35 1.59
N VAL A 50 -0.08 -3.86 0.43
CA VAL A 50 0.52 -4.70 -0.60
C VAL A 50 1.95 -4.23 -0.83
N SER A 51 2.85 -5.13 -1.18
CA SER A 51 4.26 -4.80 -1.35
C SER A 51 4.90 -5.65 -2.44
N GLY A 52 6.11 -5.27 -2.82
CA GLY A 52 6.86 -6.02 -3.82
C GLY A 52 6.39 -5.80 -5.25
N LEU A 53 5.70 -4.71 -5.52
CA LEU A 53 5.20 -4.42 -6.86
C LEU A 53 6.30 -3.74 -7.69
N SER A 54 6.28 -3.97 -9.00
CA SER A 54 7.35 -3.49 -9.88
C SER A 54 7.21 -2.02 -10.28
N SER A 55 6.04 -1.42 -10.06
CA SER A 55 5.84 -0.02 -10.40
C SER A 55 4.75 0.59 -9.52
N LYS A 56 4.68 1.93 -9.53
CA LYS A 56 3.64 2.65 -8.81
C LYS A 56 2.26 2.24 -9.28
N GLU A 57 2.09 2.14 -10.59
CA GLU A 57 0.79 1.75 -11.16
C GLU A 57 0.35 0.38 -10.71
N LYS A 58 1.30 -0.55 -10.67
CA LYS A 58 1.00 -1.91 -10.21
C LYS A 58 0.67 -1.95 -8.73
N ALA A 59 1.33 -1.11 -7.95
CA ALA A 59 1.02 -1.02 -6.52
C ALA A 59 -0.40 -0.49 -6.31
N ILE A 60 -0.78 0.55 -7.05
CA ILE A 60 -2.13 1.10 -6.96
C ILE A 60 -3.17 0.07 -7.40
N GLU A 61 -2.91 -0.62 -8.50
CA GLU A 61 -3.81 -1.65 -8.99
C GLU A 61 -3.98 -2.78 -7.99
N ALA A 62 -2.87 -3.25 -7.43
CA ALA A 62 -2.91 -4.34 -6.46
C ALA A 62 -3.68 -3.95 -5.20
N TRP A 63 -3.48 -2.71 -4.74
CA TRP A 63 -4.21 -2.22 -3.58
C TRP A 63 -5.71 -2.13 -3.86
N ASN A 64 -6.08 -1.54 -5.00
CA ASN A 64 -7.47 -1.39 -5.35
C ASN A 64 -8.17 -2.74 -5.54
N ARG A 65 -7.46 -3.70 -6.10
CA ARG A 65 -7.99 -5.06 -6.24
C ARG A 65 -8.22 -5.71 -4.88
N ARG A 66 -7.27 -5.54 -3.97
CA ARG A 66 -7.41 -6.09 -2.63
C ARG A 66 -8.60 -5.50 -1.89
N VAL A 67 -8.80 -4.19 -2.03
CA VAL A 67 -9.95 -3.51 -1.41
C VAL A 67 -11.26 -4.05 -1.97
N ASN A 68 -11.32 -4.29 -3.27
CA ASN A 68 -12.52 -4.82 -3.90
C ASN A 68 -12.81 -6.27 -3.50
N ASP A 69 -11.78 -7.04 -3.20
CA ASP A 69 -11.94 -8.46 -2.84
C ASP A 69 -12.36 -8.65 -1.39
N ASP A 70 -12.31 -7.60 -0.63
CA ASP A 70 -12.79 -7.64 0.75
C ASP A 70 -14.24 -7.18 0.79
#